data_1a9038d10fafd6c60faaf7d1f99079cc
#
_entry.id   1a9038d10fafd6c60faaf7d1f99079cc
#
_cell.length_a   1.000
_cell.length_b   1.000
_cell.length_c   1.000
_cell.angle_alpha   90.00
_cell.angle_beta   90.00
_cell.angle_gamma   90.00
#
_symmetry.space_group_name_H-M   'P 1'
#
loop_
_entity.id
_entity.type
_entity.pdbx_description
1 polymer ?
#
loop_
_entity_poly.entity_id
_entity_poly.type
_entity_poly.pdbx_seq_one_letter_code
_entity_poly.pdbx_strand_id
1 'polypeptide(L)'
;RPACAAAGTADNDEPPTLAVVVPLRAPATVAEFCARLPPILRRLGVRHHIFAANQVDALPFNRGALVNAAFKALSDARRARRHDWPRFDYVAVHDLDRFPAEANASCAASIRGYYSFPAGAPRVLHPNSFAGGVLVLRSALYRAVNGFSNVYWGYGEEDNDLFLRLRWCGLPPRHGDAVDACMVHDDCAACRKQKRDLDKKGSADGARLRGHEERLRARIAQPRRHMLHDGLSTFNGSVVGPPRHEPCGGSTITTFDISLAGIAGAAT
;
A
#
# COMPACT_ATOMS: atom_id res chain seq x y z
N ARG A 1 8.20 -18.31 14.92
CA ARG A 1 7.50 -18.34 13.60
C ARG A 1 6.01 -18.74 13.65
N PRO A 2 5.26 -18.67 14.74
CA PRO A 2 3.90 -19.25 14.75
C PRO A 2 2.79 -18.33 14.19
N ALA A 3 2.99 -17.03 14.13
CA ALA A 3 1.91 -16.10 13.73
C ALA A 3 1.71 -15.95 12.22
N CYS A 4 2.72 -16.24 11.43
CA CYS A 4 2.70 -16.02 9.97
C CYS A 4 2.25 -17.26 9.17
N ALA A 5 2.19 -18.43 9.80
CA ALA A 5 1.93 -19.70 9.11
C ALA A 5 0.46 -19.95 8.74
N ALA A 6 -0.47 -19.10 9.20
CA ALA A 6 -1.91 -19.35 9.11
C ALA A 6 -2.60 -18.60 7.96
N ALA A 7 -1.88 -18.12 6.97
CA ALA A 7 -2.50 -17.57 5.75
C ALA A 7 -2.94 -18.70 4.81
N GLY A 8 -3.80 -19.60 5.31
CA GLY A 8 -4.37 -20.70 4.54
C GLY A 8 -5.07 -20.23 3.27
N THR A 9 -5.07 -21.09 2.28
CA THR A 9 -5.90 -20.99 1.07
C THR A 9 -7.36 -20.88 1.49
N ALA A 10 -8.03 -19.80 1.13
CA ALA A 10 -9.47 -19.83 1.10
C ALA A 10 -9.85 -20.68 -0.13
N ASP A 11 -10.23 -21.92 0.11
CA ASP A 11 -10.91 -22.74 -0.89
C ASP A 11 -12.34 -22.17 -1.05
N ASN A 12 -12.44 -21.13 -1.85
CA ASN A 12 -13.72 -20.66 -2.36
C ASN A 12 -13.67 -20.81 -3.87
N ASP A 13 -14.67 -21.41 -4.46
CA ASP A 13 -14.87 -21.55 -5.92
C ASP A 13 -15.02 -20.18 -6.62
N GLU A 14 -15.18 -19.10 -5.88
CA GLU A 14 -15.27 -17.74 -6.43
C GLU A 14 -13.89 -17.16 -6.76
N PRO A 15 -13.77 -16.46 -7.91
CA PRO A 15 -12.55 -15.74 -8.23
C PRO A 15 -12.17 -14.73 -7.14
N PRO A 16 -10.90 -14.63 -6.77
CA PRO A 16 -10.45 -13.74 -5.71
C PRO A 16 -10.71 -12.28 -6.03
N THR A 17 -11.01 -11.49 -4.99
CA THR A 17 -11.28 -10.06 -5.12
C THR A 17 -10.13 -9.23 -4.53
N LEU A 18 -9.73 -8.19 -5.28
CA LEU A 18 -8.65 -7.29 -4.97
C LEU A 18 -9.16 -5.97 -4.38
N ALA A 19 -8.66 -5.56 -3.22
CA ALA A 19 -8.74 -4.18 -2.78
C ALA A 19 -7.48 -3.42 -3.27
N VAL A 20 -7.64 -2.46 -4.17
CA VAL A 20 -6.58 -1.53 -4.55
C VAL A 20 -6.63 -0.35 -3.58
N VAL A 21 -5.63 -0.20 -2.75
CA VAL A 21 -5.53 0.87 -1.74
C VAL A 21 -4.50 1.91 -2.20
N VAL A 22 -4.96 3.15 -2.36
CA VAL A 22 -4.16 4.27 -2.86
C VAL A 22 -4.02 5.30 -1.75
N PRO A 23 -2.88 5.38 -1.06
CA PRO A 23 -2.62 6.45 -0.09
C PRO A 23 -2.35 7.76 -0.83
N LEU A 24 -3.02 8.84 -0.42
CA LEU A 24 -2.87 10.14 -1.07
C LEU A 24 -3.09 11.31 -0.10
N ARG A 25 -2.67 12.49 -0.56
CA ARG A 25 -3.04 13.78 0.01
C ARG A 25 -3.42 14.71 -1.15
N ALA A 26 -4.61 15.24 -1.11
CA ALA A 26 -5.26 16.02 -2.17
C ALA A 26 -5.70 15.18 -3.39
N PRO A 27 -7.01 15.08 -3.63
CA PRO A 27 -7.60 14.18 -4.63
C PRO A 27 -7.35 14.57 -6.09
N ALA A 28 -6.73 15.73 -6.37
CA ALA A 28 -6.53 16.24 -7.74
C ALA A 28 -5.69 15.31 -8.65
N THR A 29 -4.91 14.39 -8.08
CA THR A 29 -4.04 13.48 -8.82
C THR A 29 -4.72 12.14 -9.18
N VAL A 30 -5.93 11.90 -8.72
CA VAL A 30 -6.64 10.62 -8.90
C VAL A 30 -7.15 10.42 -10.33
N ALA A 31 -7.40 11.49 -11.07
CA ALA A 31 -7.98 11.40 -12.41
C ALA A 31 -7.13 10.58 -13.40
N GLU A 32 -5.82 10.79 -13.40
CA GLU A 32 -4.90 10.04 -14.25
C GLU A 32 -4.81 8.56 -13.84
N PHE A 33 -4.74 8.28 -12.55
CA PHE A 33 -4.82 6.93 -12.03
C PHE A 33 -6.10 6.22 -12.48
N CYS A 34 -7.25 6.88 -12.36
CA CYS A 34 -8.54 6.37 -12.79
C CYS A 34 -8.62 6.15 -14.31
N ALA A 35 -7.95 6.96 -15.10
CA ALA A 35 -7.91 6.78 -16.55
C ALA A 35 -7.08 5.57 -16.98
N ARG A 36 -6.08 5.16 -16.19
CA ARG A 36 -5.09 4.15 -16.59
C ARG A 36 -5.32 2.78 -15.95
N LEU A 37 -5.31 2.66 -14.62
CA LEU A 37 -5.29 1.35 -13.97
C LEU A 37 -6.62 0.58 -14.05
N PRO A 38 -7.79 1.15 -13.68
CA PRO A 38 -9.03 0.37 -13.63
C PRO A 38 -9.46 -0.23 -14.97
N PRO A 39 -9.33 0.47 -16.13
CA PRO A 39 -9.62 -0.11 -17.43
C PRO A 39 -8.79 -1.36 -17.73
N ILE A 40 -7.50 -1.34 -17.33
CA ILE A 40 -6.60 -2.46 -17.50
C ILE A 40 -7.04 -3.64 -16.63
N LEU A 41 -7.28 -3.44 -15.34
CA LEU A 41 -7.71 -4.50 -14.43
C LEU A 41 -9.00 -5.16 -14.90
N ARG A 42 -9.98 -4.37 -15.40
CA ARG A 42 -11.23 -4.91 -15.97
C ARG A 42 -10.99 -5.75 -17.22
N ARG A 43 -10.18 -5.25 -18.15
CA ARG A 43 -9.84 -5.99 -19.38
C ARG A 43 -9.10 -7.30 -19.07
N LEU A 44 -8.31 -7.33 -18.01
CA LEU A 44 -7.63 -8.52 -17.52
C LEU A 44 -8.56 -9.46 -16.73
N GLY A 45 -9.82 -9.09 -16.52
CA GLY A 45 -10.78 -9.88 -15.75
C GLY A 45 -10.51 -9.92 -14.25
N VAL A 46 -9.76 -8.95 -13.72
CA VAL A 46 -9.47 -8.86 -12.28
C VAL A 46 -10.65 -8.24 -11.54
N ARG A 47 -11.28 -8.99 -10.64
CA ARG A 47 -12.32 -8.47 -9.74
C ARG A 47 -11.66 -7.52 -8.74
N HIS A 48 -12.00 -6.25 -8.77
CA HIS A 48 -11.33 -5.26 -7.94
C HIS A 48 -12.29 -4.15 -7.46
N HIS A 49 -11.92 -3.55 -6.33
CA HIS A 49 -12.46 -2.30 -5.83
C HIS A 49 -11.30 -1.36 -5.50
N ILE A 50 -11.50 -0.07 -5.70
CA ILE A 50 -10.48 0.96 -5.51
C ILE A 50 -10.85 1.80 -4.30
N PHE A 51 -9.88 1.98 -3.41
CA PHE A 51 -10.02 2.74 -2.18
C PHE A 51 -8.92 3.78 -2.07
N ALA A 52 -9.28 5.04 -2.03
CA ALA A 52 -8.37 6.13 -1.75
C ALA A 52 -8.33 6.41 -0.24
N ALA A 53 -7.14 6.40 0.34
CA ALA A 53 -6.89 6.79 1.71
C ALA A 53 -6.33 8.21 1.73
N ASN A 54 -7.21 9.22 1.88
CA ASN A 54 -6.89 10.62 1.77
C ASN A 54 -6.56 11.22 3.14
N GLN A 55 -5.31 11.64 3.35
CA GLN A 55 -4.91 12.33 4.57
C GLN A 55 -5.43 13.77 4.56
N VAL A 56 -6.28 14.13 5.54
CA VAL A 56 -6.93 15.45 5.60
C VAL A 56 -6.37 16.38 6.68
N ASP A 57 -5.54 15.87 7.60
CA ASP A 57 -4.86 16.69 8.60
C ASP A 57 -3.61 17.39 8.03
N ALA A 58 -3.06 18.35 8.80
CA ALA A 58 -1.87 19.11 8.42
C ALA A 58 -0.54 18.43 8.78
N LEU A 59 -0.57 17.22 9.36
CA LEU A 59 0.62 16.46 9.72
C LEU A 59 1.43 16.05 8.50
N PRO A 60 2.71 15.74 8.60
CA PRO A 60 3.47 15.17 7.49
C PRO A 60 2.76 13.95 6.90
N PHE A 61 2.97 13.67 5.62
CA PHE A 61 2.36 12.53 4.96
C PHE A 61 2.82 11.22 5.61
N ASN A 62 1.89 10.29 5.89
CA ASN A 62 2.23 8.97 6.43
C ASN A 62 1.55 7.87 5.61
N ARG A 63 2.26 7.43 4.56
CA ARG A 63 1.80 6.42 3.61
C ARG A 63 1.37 5.13 4.31
N GLY A 64 2.20 4.63 5.22
CA GLY A 64 1.95 3.37 5.92
C GLY A 64 0.71 3.42 6.80
N ALA A 65 0.55 4.48 7.57
CA ALA A 65 -0.62 4.68 8.43
C ALA A 65 -1.92 4.84 7.62
N LEU A 66 -1.87 5.49 6.46
CA LEU A 66 -3.04 5.61 5.58
C LEU A 66 -3.50 4.26 5.03
N VAL A 67 -2.56 3.39 4.65
CA VAL A 67 -2.91 2.03 4.21
C VAL A 67 -3.51 1.22 5.36
N ASN A 68 -2.96 1.33 6.58
CA ASN A 68 -3.53 0.70 7.77
C ASN A 68 -4.95 1.20 8.05
N ALA A 69 -5.20 2.52 7.91
CA ALA A 69 -6.51 3.12 8.09
C ALA A 69 -7.54 2.55 7.11
N ALA A 70 -7.21 2.53 5.81
CA ALA A 70 -8.10 1.97 4.79
C ALA A 70 -8.37 0.48 5.06
N PHE A 71 -7.35 -0.30 5.34
CA PHE A 71 -7.51 -1.73 5.63
C PHE A 71 -8.37 -1.97 6.86
N LYS A 72 -8.24 -1.16 7.89
CA LYS A 72 -9.09 -1.21 9.09
C LYS A 72 -10.53 -0.83 8.74
N ALA A 73 -10.75 0.27 8.02
CA ALA A 73 -12.08 0.71 7.59
C ALA A 73 -12.82 -0.38 6.80
N LEU A 74 -12.15 -1.03 5.84
CA LEU A 74 -12.70 -2.16 5.08
C LEU A 74 -13.05 -3.35 5.97
N SER A 75 -12.21 -3.65 6.95
CA SER A 75 -12.43 -4.75 7.89
C SER A 75 -13.60 -4.47 8.83
N ASP A 76 -13.73 -3.25 9.33
CA ASP A 76 -14.77 -2.81 10.25
C ASP A 76 -16.13 -2.67 9.53
N ALA A 77 -16.15 -2.11 8.31
CA ALA A 77 -17.36 -2.01 7.49
C ALA A 77 -17.94 -3.41 7.20
N ARG A 78 -17.09 -4.39 6.90
CA ARG A 78 -17.49 -5.77 6.70
C ARG A 78 -18.08 -6.41 7.98
N ARG A 79 -17.43 -6.22 9.13
CA ARG A 79 -17.92 -6.74 10.42
C ARG A 79 -19.28 -6.15 10.77
N ALA A 80 -19.46 -4.86 10.50
CA ALA A 80 -20.68 -4.13 10.80
C ALA A 80 -21.79 -4.31 9.73
N ARG A 81 -21.53 -5.06 8.65
CA ARG A 81 -22.42 -5.22 7.48
C ARG A 81 -22.96 -3.89 6.93
N ARG A 82 -22.13 -2.84 7.00
CA ARG A 82 -22.52 -1.47 6.61
C ARG A 82 -22.48 -1.21 5.11
N HIS A 83 -21.80 -2.08 4.36
CA HIS A 83 -21.67 -1.99 2.91
C HIS A 83 -21.69 -3.39 2.31
N ASP A 84 -22.24 -3.52 1.10
CA ASP A 84 -22.25 -4.75 0.31
C ASP A 84 -20.88 -5.03 -0.34
N TRP A 85 -19.81 -4.63 0.33
CA TRP A 85 -18.46 -4.91 -0.16
C TRP A 85 -18.13 -6.39 0.01
N PRO A 86 -17.55 -6.99 -1.03
CA PRO A 86 -17.14 -8.38 -0.96
C PRO A 86 -15.99 -8.55 0.03
N ARG A 87 -15.72 -9.78 0.36
CA ARG A 87 -14.46 -10.12 1.03
C ARG A 87 -13.31 -9.83 0.09
N PHE A 88 -12.33 -9.06 0.53
CA PHE A 88 -11.10 -8.84 -0.19
C PHE A 88 -10.07 -9.90 0.19
N ASP A 89 -9.70 -10.75 -0.76
CA ASP A 89 -8.72 -11.81 -0.58
C ASP A 89 -7.30 -11.26 -0.66
N TYR A 90 -7.13 -10.23 -1.48
CA TYR A 90 -5.87 -9.56 -1.71
C TYR A 90 -6.00 -8.03 -1.51
N VAL A 91 -4.88 -7.43 -1.14
CA VAL A 91 -4.70 -5.99 -1.13
C VAL A 91 -3.54 -5.63 -2.06
N ALA A 92 -3.77 -4.64 -2.94
CA ALA A 92 -2.72 -3.95 -3.67
C ALA A 92 -2.53 -2.57 -3.06
N VAL A 93 -1.39 -2.34 -2.44
CA VAL A 93 -0.97 -0.98 -2.09
C VAL A 93 -0.36 -0.37 -3.34
N HIS A 94 -0.93 0.73 -3.83
CA HIS A 94 -0.61 1.26 -5.14
C HIS A 94 -0.29 2.74 -5.07
N ASP A 95 0.90 3.13 -5.53
CA ASP A 95 1.26 4.53 -5.64
C ASP A 95 0.57 5.16 -6.87
N LEU A 96 0.19 6.44 -6.76
CA LEU A 96 -0.55 7.16 -7.80
C LEU A 96 0.22 7.36 -9.09
N ASP A 97 1.54 7.33 -9.03
CA ASP A 97 2.47 7.64 -10.11
C ASP A 97 3.01 6.38 -10.84
N ARG A 98 2.45 5.20 -10.53
CA ARG A 98 2.83 3.95 -11.19
C ARG A 98 1.66 3.34 -11.93
N PHE A 99 1.86 3.10 -13.23
CA PHE A 99 0.80 2.59 -14.11
C PHE A 99 1.31 1.48 -15.02
N PRO A 100 0.48 0.46 -15.31
CA PRO A 100 0.79 -0.48 -16.37
C PRO A 100 0.90 0.24 -17.72
N ALA A 101 2.00 0.00 -18.42
CA ALA A 101 2.14 0.39 -19.82
C ALA A 101 1.65 -0.75 -20.69
N GLU A 102 0.61 -0.54 -21.45
CA GLU A 102 0.10 -1.52 -22.42
C GLU A 102 0.89 -1.46 -23.73
N ALA A 103 2.19 -1.67 -23.65
CA ALA A 103 3.04 -1.54 -24.84
C ALA A 103 2.90 -2.70 -25.82
N ASN A 104 2.57 -3.92 -25.35
CA ASN A 104 2.47 -5.12 -26.19
C ASN A 104 1.84 -6.31 -25.43
N ALA A 105 1.64 -7.45 -26.14
CA ALA A 105 1.06 -8.66 -25.59
C ALA A 105 1.88 -9.28 -24.43
N SER A 106 3.20 -9.15 -24.46
CA SER A 106 4.09 -9.60 -23.38
C SER A 106 3.85 -8.83 -22.10
N CYS A 107 3.72 -7.50 -22.19
CA CYS A 107 3.37 -6.66 -21.06
C CYS A 107 1.97 -6.99 -20.49
N ALA A 108 0.99 -7.20 -21.35
CA ALA A 108 -0.35 -7.60 -20.92
C ALA A 108 -0.32 -8.93 -20.15
N ALA A 109 0.44 -9.92 -20.62
CA ALA A 109 0.61 -11.20 -19.93
C ALA A 109 1.32 -11.05 -18.58
N SER A 110 2.38 -10.26 -18.52
CA SER A 110 3.14 -9.99 -17.29
C SER A 110 2.28 -9.25 -16.26
N ILE A 111 1.54 -8.22 -16.67
CA ILE A 111 0.63 -7.46 -15.81
C ILE A 111 -0.51 -8.35 -15.31
N ARG A 112 -1.10 -9.17 -16.20
CA ARG A 112 -2.10 -10.17 -15.80
C ARG A 112 -1.53 -11.11 -14.75
N GLY A 113 -0.37 -11.70 -14.98
CA GLY A 113 0.32 -12.59 -14.05
C GLY A 113 0.60 -11.91 -12.71
N TYR A 114 0.86 -10.62 -12.70
CA TYR A 114 1.08 -9.84 -11.49
C TYR A 114 -0.18 -9.71 -10.64
N TYR A 115 -1.33 -9.37 -11.25
CA TYR A 115 -2.61 -9.19 -10.55
C TYR A 115 -3.46 -10.47 -10.46
N SER A 116 -3.00 -11.62 -10.99
CA SER A 116 -3.77 -12.88 -10.99
C SER A 116 -3.63 -13.73 -9.73
N PHE A 117 -3.03 -13.21 -8.69
CA PHE A 117 -3.02 -13.79 -7.34
C PHE A 117 -2.53 -15.24 -7.24
N PRO A 118 -1.36 -15.61 -7.76
CA PRO A 118 -0.84 -16.94 -7.50
C PRO A 118 -0.65 -17.14 -6.00
N ALA A 119 -0.95 -18.35 -5.56
CA ALA A 119 -0.82 -18.75 -4.17
C ALA A 119 0.59 -18.45 -3.63
N GLY A 120 0.66 -17.88 -2.44
CA GLY A 120 1.88 -17.88 -1.68
C GLY A 120 2.47 -16.51 -1.35
N ALA A 121 3.55 -16.13 -1.98
CA ALA A 121 4.35 -14.99 -1.57
C ALA A 121 3.73 -13.64 -1.95
N PRO A 122 3.94 -12.58 -1.13
CA PRO A 122 3.63 -11.22 -1.53
C PRO A 122 4.42 -10.84 -2.78
N ARG A 123 3.90 -9.91 -3.56
CA ARG A 123 4.56 -9.40 -4.76
C ARG A 123 4.90 -7.94 -4.60
N VAL A 124 6.04 -7.56 -5.10
CA VAL A 124 6.51 -6.17 -5.14
C VAL A 124 6.88 -5.83 -6.56
N LEU A 125 6.39 -4.71 -7.02
CA LEU A 125 6.75 -4.12 -8.29
C LEU A 125 7.78 -3.02 -8.05
N HIS A 126 9.04 -3.39 -7.94
CA HIS A 126 10.15 -2.43 -7.88
C HIS A 126 11.48 -3.14 -8.20
N PRO A 127 12.44 -2.50 -8.86
CA PRO A 127 13.75 -3.09 -9.18
C PRO A 127 14.61 -3.34 -7.94
N ASN A 128 14.31 -2.70 -6.82
CA ASN A 128 15.05 -2.82 -5.56
C ASN A 128 14.39 -3.82 -4.59
N SER A 129 15.16 -4.26 -3.58
CA SER A 129 14.74 -5.27 -2.61
C SER A 129 13.84 -4.73 -1.49
N PHE A 130 12.87 -3.88 -1.77
CA PHE A 130 11.94 -3.31 -0.79
C PHE A 130 10.47 -3.39 -1.25
N ALA A 131 9.53 -3.12 -0.35
CA ALA A 131 8.09 -3.26 -0.60
C ALA A 131 7.43 -1.95 -1.10
N GLY A 132 8.15 -1.14 -1.89
CA GLY A 132 7.67 0.13 -2.42
C GLY A 132 6.95 0.04 -3.76
N GLY A 133 6.38 1.14 -4.20
CA GLY A 133 5.68 1.25 -5.47
C GLY A 133 4.33 0.55 -5.49
N VAL A 134 4.26 -0.62 -6.11
CA VAL A 134 3.06 -1.45 -6.11
C VAL A 134 3.34 -2.77 -5.39
N LEU A 135 2.63 -3.01 -4.30
CA LEU A 135 2.73 -4.24 -3.52
C LEU A 135 1.39 -4.97 -3.54
N VAL A 136 1.38 -6.20 -4.04
CA VAL A 136 0.19 -7.08 -4.00
C VAL A 136 0.45 -8.23 -3.03
N LEU A 137 -0.42 -8.39 -2.04
CA LEU A 137 -0.31 -9.48 -1.07
C LEU A 137 -1.69 -9.92 -0.56
N ARG A 138 -1.76 -11.12 0.02
CA ARG A 138 -2.99 -11.61 0.65
C ARG A 138 -3.39 -10.74 1.84
N SER A 139 -4.68 -10.43 1.95
CA SER A 139 -5.23 -9.68 3.10
C SER A 139 -4.93 -10.35 4.44
N ALA A 140 -4.95 -11.69 4.48
CA ALA A 140 -4.58 -12.45 5.66
C ALA A 140 -3.10 -12.25 6.04
N LEU A 141 -2.21 -12.18 5.04
CA LEU A 141 -0.79 -11.93 5.27
C LEU A 141 -0.53 -10.50 5.75
N TYR A 142 -1.23 -9.52 5.17
CA TYR A 142 -1.15 -8.13 5.64
C TYR A 142 -1.48 -8.01 7.14
N ARG A 143 -2.53 -8.73 7.59
CA ARG A 143 -2.86 -8.81 9.02
C ARG A 143 -1.77 -9.53 9.83
N ALA A 144 -1.25 -10.64 9.32
CA ALA A 144 -0.25 -11.45 10.02
C ALA A 144 1.07 -10.69 10.28
N VAL A 145 1.46 -9.81 9.35
CA VAL A 145 2.63 -8.93 9.52
C VAL A 145 2.29 -7.63 10.26
N ASN A 146 1.06 -7.47 10.75
CA ASN A 146 0.55 -6.27 11.42
C ASN A 146 0.59 -5.01 10.54
N GLY A 147 0.44 -5.16 9.23
CA GLY A 147 0.43 -4.06 8.26
C GLY A 147 1.75 -3.28 8.20
N PHE A 148 1.66 -2.03 7.75
CA PHE A 148 2.77 -1.07 7.82
C PHE A 148 3.02 -0.58 9.24
N SER A 149 4.21 -0.05 9.47
CA SER A 149 4.50 0.78 10.64
C SER A 149 3.76 2.12 10.56
N ASN A 150 3.33 2.64 11.72
CA ASN A 150 2.64 3.95 11.82
C ASN A 150 3.60 5.13 12.07
N VAL A 151 4.91 4.88 12.23
CA VAL A 151 5.84 5.89 12.76
C VAL A 151 6.70 6.58 11.71
N TYR A 152 6.54 6.22 10.44
CA TYR A 152 7.28 6.86 9.34
C TYR A 152 6.49 8.02 8.76
N TRP A 153 6.89 9.24 9.09
CA TRP A 153 6.26 10.48 8.65
C TRP A 153 7.10 11.18 7.58
N GLY A 154 6.51 11.51 6.47
CA GLY A 154 7.19 12.06 5.31
C GLY A 154 7.71 10.95 4.40
N TYR A 155 8.93 11.07 3.91
CA TYR A 155 9.50 10.15 2.92
C TYR A 155 10.40 9.09 3.56
N GLY A 156 10.19 7.84 3.15
CA GLY A 156 11.17 6.75 3.25
C GLY A 156 11.04 5.83 4.46
N GLU A 157 11.51 4.61 4.26
CA GLU A 157 11.70 3.50 5.19
C GLU A 157 10.44 2.75 5.64
N GLU A 158 9.23 3.21 5.34
CA GLU A 158 8.01 2.47 5.68
C GLU A 158 7.87 1.17 4.86
N ASP A 159 8.33 1.19 3.63
CA ASP A 159 8.36 0.06 2.70
C ASP A 159 9.47 -0.92 3.08
N ASN A 160 10.65 -0.46 3.46
CA ASN A 160 11.73 -1.28 3.99
C ASN A 160 11.34 -1.96 5.30
N ASP A 161 10.62 -1.27 6.20
CA ASP A 161 10.08 -1.88 7.42
C ASP A 161 9.10 -3.01 7.09
N LEU A 162 8.16 -2.79 6.16
CA LEU A 162 7.25 -3.84 5.73
C LEU A 162 7.98 -5.02 5.08
N PHE A 163 9.00 -4.76 4.27
CA PHE A 163 9.85 -5.80 3.69
C PHE A 163 10.50 -6.68 4.77
N LEU A 164 11.02 -6.06 5.84
CA LEU A 164 11.60 -6.80 6.97
C LEU A 164 10.56 -7.66 7.69
N ARG A 165 9.33 -7.15 7.89
CA ARG A 165 8.22 -7.92 8.47
C ARG A 165 7.89 -9.14 7.63
N LEU A 166 7.82 -8.98 6.32
CA LEU A 166 7.55 -10.08 5.38
C LEU A 166 8.71 -11.10 5.38
N ARG A 167 9.96 -10.66 5.34
CA ARG A 167 11.13 -11.54 5.44
C ARG A 167 11.16 -12.30 6.75
N TRP A 168 10.87 -11.63 7.86
CA TRP A 168 10.81 -12.28 9.16
C TRP A 168 9.74 -13.39 9.22
N CYS A 169 8.63 -13.20 8.51
CA CYS A 169 7.60 -14.23 8.32
C CYS A 169 8.01 -15.35 7.35
N GLY A 170 9.20 -15.29 6.75
CA GLY A 170 9.66 -16.25 5.75
C GLY A 170 9.03 -16.05 4.36
N LEU A 171 8.49 -14.87 4.10
CA LEU A 171 7.76 -14.53 2.89
C LEU A 171 8.37 -13.24 2.27
N PRO A 172 9.63 -13.29 1.83
CA PRO A 172 10.22 -12.13 1.18
C PRO A 172 9.45 -11.79 -0.10
N PRO A 173 9.23 -10.50 -0.38
CA PRO A 173 8.66 -10.08 -1.65
C PRO A 173 9.41 -10.68 -2.83
N ARG A 174 8.68 -11.09 -3.86
CA ARG A 174 9.26 -11.52 -5.12
C ARG A 174 9.23 -10.35 -6.08
N HIS A 175 10.37 -10.03 -6.66
CA HIS A 175 10.46 -9.01 -7.70
C HIS A 175 9.84 -9.52 -8.98
N GLY A 176 9.13 -8.64 -9.67
CA GLY A 176 8.52 -8.92 -10.96
C GLY A 176 9.29 -8.22 -12.08
N ASP A 177 10.54 -8.64 -12.34
CA ASP A 177 11.43 -7.97 -13.31
C ASP A 177 10.76 -7.76 -14.68
N ALA A 178 10.04 -8.75 -15.19
CA ALA A 178 9.30 -8.64 -16.44
C ALA A 178 8.12 -7.66 -16.35
N VAL A 179 7.56 -7.46 -15.16
CA VAL A 179 6.45 -6.53 -14.94
C VAL A 179 6.95 -5.11 -14.73
N ASP A 180 8.11 -4.94 -14.10
CA ASP A 180 8.72 -3.62 -13.87
C ASP A 180 9.00 -2.91 -15.21
N ALA A 181 9.50 -3.63 -16.21
CA ALA A 181 9.69 -3.12 -17.56
C ALA A 181 8.37 -2.71 -18.26
N CYS A 182 7.23 -3.20 -17.76
CA CYS A 182 5.90 -2.89 -18.27
C CYS A 182 5.14 -1.86 -17.43
N MET A 183 5.81 -1.21 -16.48
CA MET A 183 5.22 -0.17 -15.64
C MET A 183 5.84 1.18 -15.98
N VAL A 184 5.00 2.16 -16.20
CA VAL A 184 5.42 3.55 -16.29
C VAL A 184 5.48 4.15 -14.89
N HIS A 185 6.59 4.78 -14.57
CA HIS A 185 6.71 5.64 -13.41
C HIS A 185 6.63 7.08 -13.88
N ASP A 186 5.54 7.76 -13.56
CA ASP A 186 5.38 9.16 -13.90
C ASP A 186 6.16 10.02 -12.90
N ASP A 187 7.42 10.29 -13.27
CA ASP A 187 8.35 11.06 -12.43
C ASP A 187 7.97 12.55 -12.46
N CYS A 188 6.94 12.90 -11.69
CA CYS A 188 6.38 14.24 -11.66
C CYS A 188 7.41 15.30 -11.19
N ALA A 189 7.23 16.55 -11.62
CA ALA A 189 8.14 17.64 -11.25
C ALA A 189 8.25 17.85 -9.73
N ALA A 190 7.15 17.65 -8.99
CA ALA A 190 7.11 17.69 -7.53
C ALA A 190 7.90 16.52 -6.91
N CYS A 191 7.80 15.32 -7.49
CA CYS A 191 8.53 14.12 -7.06
C CYS A 191 10.04 14.33 -7.24
N ARG A 192 10.47 14.88 -8.39
CA ARG A 192 11.88 15.24 -8.65
C ARG A 192 12.40 16.33 -7.70
N LYS A 193 11.55 17.30 -7.34
CA LYS A 193 11.90 18.34 -6.37
C LYS A 193 12.09 17.72 -4.98
N GLN A 194 11.16 16.89 -4.52
CA GLN A 194 11.27 16.21 -3.22
C GLN A 194 12.55 15.38 -3.13
N LYS A 195 12.88 14.60 -4.17
CA LYS A 195 14.12 13.83 -4.23
C LYS A 195 15.36 14.70 -4.10
N ARG A 196 15.40 15.85 -4.81
CA ARG A 196 16.52 16.81 -4.71
C ARG A 196 16.62 17.45 -3.32
N ASP A 197 15.49 17.69 -2.65
CA ASP A 197 15.48 18.30 -1.32
C ASP A 197 15.94 17.31 -0.24
N LEU A 198 15.70 16.00 -0.41
CA LEU A 198 16.27 14.94 0.42
C LEU A 198 17.80 14.87 0.35
N ASP A 199 18.38 15.09 -0.84
CA ASP A 199 19.82 15.03 -1.06
C ASP A 199 20.57 16.26 -0.51
N LYS A 200 19.87 17.34 -0.16
CA LYS A 200 20.49 18.55 0.40
C LYS A 200 20.94 18.34 1.85
N LYS A 201 22.25 18.45 2.09
CA LYS A 201 22.79 18.46 3.46
C LYS A 201 22.10 19.54 4.30
N GLY A 202 21.56 19.13 5.46
CA GLY A 202 20.91 20.04 6.42
C GLY A 202 19.44 20.35 6.14
N SER A 203 18.82 19.76 5.11
CA SER A 203 17.37 19.87 4.92
C SER A 203 16.59 19.14 6.03
N ALA A 204 15.43 19.67 6.39
CA ALA A 204 14.54 19.02 7.37
C ALA A 204 14.12 17.61 6.92
N ASP A 205 13.87 17.42 5.61
CA ASP A 205 13.52 16.12 5.04
C ASP A 205 14.69 15.15 5.08
N GLY A 206 15.91 15.61 4.79
CA GLY A 206 17.13 14.80 4.94
C GLY A 206 17.41 14.41 6.40
N ALA A 207 17.15 15.28 7.37
CA ALA A 207 17.26 14.95 8.80
C ALA A 207 16.21 13.89 9.20
N ARG A 208 14.98 14.04 8.72
CA ARG A 208 13.90 13.08 8.96
C ARG A 208 14.22 11.70 8.37
N LEU A 209 14.74 11.65 7.15
CA LEU A 209 15.13 10.39 6.51
C LEU A 209 16.23 9.67 7.31
N ARG A 210 17.26 10.39 7.77
CA ARG A 210 18.29 9.78 8.65
C ARG A 210 17.70 9.22 9.94
N GLY A 211 16.75 9.91 10.56
CA GLY A 211 16.02 9.40 11.73
C GLY A 211 15.21 8.14 11.41
N HIS A 212 14.66 8.04 10.21
CA HIS A 212 13.96 6.83 9.73
C HIS A 212 14.94 5.67 9.54
N GLU A 213 16.10 5.90 8.93
CA GLU A 213 17.15 4.89 8.77
C GLU A 213 17.66 4.35 10.11
N GLU A 214 17.88 5.22 11.09
CA GLU A 214 18.28 4.83 12.45
C GLU A 214 17.20 3.98 13.12
N ARG A 215 15.94 4.39 12.99
CA ARG A 215 14.78 3.63 13.49
C ARG A 215 14.68 2.26 12.83
N LEU A 216 14.87 2.18 11.51
CA LEU A 216 14.88 0.92 10.79
C LEU A 216 16.01 -0.01 11.27
N ARG A 217 17.24 0.52 11.44
CA ARG A 217 18.37 -0.26 11.99
C ARG A 217 18.06 -0.84 13.37
N ALA A 218 17.44 -0.07 14.25
CA ALA A 218 17.01 -0.55 15.56
C ALA A 218 15.96 -1.68 15.46
N ARG A 219 15.10 -1.63 14.44
CA ARG A 219 14.06 -2.64 14.20
C ARG A 219 14.64 -3.94 13.63
N ILE A 220 15.68 -3.88 12.82
CA ILE A 220 16.40 -5.06 12.33
C ILE A 220 16.91 -5.93 13.49
N ALA A 221 17.33 -5.33 14.59
CA ALA A 221 17.78 -6.05 15.76
C ALA A 221 16.66 -6.78 16.52
N GLN A 222 15.42 -6.29 16.48
CA GLN A 222 14.27 -6.84 17.21
C GLN A 222 12.98 -6.83 16.36
N PRO A 223 12.94 -7.49 15.21
CA PRO A 223 11.86 -7.33 14.23
C PRO A 223 10.50 -7.77 14.78
N ARG A 224 10.47 -8.87 15.56
CA ARG A 224 9.25 -9.38 16.18
C ARG A 224 8.62 -8.38 17.15
N ARG A 225 9.44 -7.79 18.02
CA ARG A 225 8.95 -6.82 19.00
C ARG A 225 8.31 -5.62 18.31
N HIS A 226 9.00 -5.05 17.33
CA HIS A 226 8.49 -3.89 16.61
C HIS A 226 7.22 -4.22 15.81
N MET A 227 7.17 -5.36 15.12
CA MET A 227 5.99 -5.79 14.39
C MET A 227 4.76 -5.97 15.29
N LEU A 228 4.92 -6.46 16.51
CA LEU A 228 3.80 -6.67 17.43
C LEU A 228 3.28 -5.37 18.08
N HIS A 229 4.15 -4.38 18.26
CA HIS A 229 3.84 -3.15 18.99
C HIS A 229 3.67 -1.90 18.12
N ASP A 230 3.75 -2.04 16.79
CA ASP A 230 3.56 -0.95 15.86
C ASP A 230 3.00 -1.45 14.53
N GLY A 231 1.88 -0.89 14.10
CA GLY A 231 1.21 -1.23 12.86
C GLY A 231 -0.31 -1.23 12.96
N LEU A 232 -0.95 -2.14 12.24
CA LEU A 232 -2.41 -2.22 12.12
C LEU A 232 -3.12 -2.35 13.48
N SER A 233 -2.56 -3.15 14.41
CA SER A 233 -3.14 -3.38 15.74
C SER A 233 -3.08 -2.15 16.66
N THR A 234 -2.14 -1.25 16.42
CA THR A 234 -1.93 -0.03 17.23
C THR A 234 -2.34 1.24 16.46
N PHE A 235 -2.96 1.08 15.29
CA PHE A 235 -3.45 2.21 14.52
C PHE A 235 -4.56 2.94 15.28
N ASN A 236 -4.35 4.23 15.53
CA ASN A 236 -5.26 5.11 16.28
C ASN A 236 -5.63 6.39 15.52
N GLY A 237 -5.60 6.36 14.20
CA GLY A 237 -6.19 7.40 13.36
C GLY A 237 -7.69 7.17 13.17
N SER A 238 -8.38 8.13 12.61
CA SER A 238 -9.83 8.10 12.40
C SER A 238 -10.22 8.37 10.96
N VAL A 239 -11.29 7.72 10.50
CA VAL A 239 -11.99 8.10 9.28
C VAL A 239 -12.92 9.27 9.61
N VAL A 240 -12.81 10.34 8.83
CA VAL A 240 -13.56 11.60 9.03
C VAL A 240 -14.73 11.64 8.04
N GLY A 241 -15.95 11.60 8.57
CA GLY A 241 -17.15 11.63 7.75
C GLY A 241 -17.44 10.31 6.98
N PRO A 242 -18.48 10.33 6.15
CA PRO A 242 -18.82 9.18 5.31
C PRO A 242 -17.87 9.05 4.13
N PRO A 243 -17.66 7.82 3.61
CA PRO A 243 -16.88 7.64 2.39
C PRO A 243 -17.57 8.31 1.18
N ARG A 244 -16.75 8.84 0.28
CA ARG A 244 -17.21 9.36 -1.02
C ARG A 244 -17.00 8.33 -2.10
N HIS A 245 -17.97 8.26 -3.03
CA HIS A 245 -17.92 7.33 -4.16
C HIS A 245 -17.93 8.14 -5.47
N GLU A 246 -16.91 7.94 -6.29
CA GLU A 246 -16.75 8.68 -7.54
C GLU A 246 -16.44 7.73 -8.69
N PRO A 247 -16.85 8.04 -9.94
CA PRO A 247 -16.47 7.25 -11.12
C PRO A 247 -14.96 7.22 -11.31
N CYS A 248 -14.42 6.05 -11.67
CA CYS A 248 -12.98 5.84 -11.83
C CYS A 248 -12.71 4.82 -12.96
N GLY A 249 -12.54 5.29 -14.19
CA GLY A 249 -12.18 4.46 -15.33
C GLY A 249 -13.14 3.28 -15.61
N GLY A 250 -14.44 3.49 -15.42
CA GLY A 250 -15.50 2.47 -15.52
C GLY A 250 -15.60 1.55 -14.31
N SER A 251 -14.88 1.85 -13.24
CA SER A 251 -15.05 1.34 -11.88
C SER A 251 -15.48 2.48 -10.97
N THR A 252 -15.57 2.22 -9.67
CA THR A 252 -15.82 3.25 -8.66
C THR A 252 -14.61 3.32 -7.74
N ILE A 253 -14.16 4.54 -7.41
CA ILE A 253 -13.22 4.79 -6.32
C ILE A 253 -13.99 5.22 -5.08
N THR A 254 -13.68 4.61 -3.96
CA THR A 254 -14.22 4.96 -2.65
C THR A 254 -13.15 5.68 -1.85
N THR A 255 -13.36 6.96 -1.55
CA THR A 255 -12.41 7.79 -0.82
C THR A 255 -12.80 7.84 0.66
N PHE A 256 -11.84 7.46 1.51
CA PHE A 256 -11.87 7.68 2.95
C PHE A 256 -11.03 8.91 3.29
N ASP A 257 -11.64 9.92 3.91
CA ASP A 257 -10.89 11.01 4.53
C ASP A 257 -10.38 10.55 5.89
N ILE A 258 -9.08 10.66 6.12
CA ILE A 258 -8.39 10.07 7.26
C ILE A 258 -7.62 11.16 8.00
N SER A 259 -7.87 11.28 9.30
CA SER A 259 -7.04 12.05 10.22
C SER A 259 -6.11 11.12 11.00
N LEU A 260 -4.83 11.44 11.00
CA LEU A 260 -3.78 10.71 11.71
C LEU A 260 -3.39 11.38 13.03
N ALA A 261 -4.15 12.40 13.46
CA ALA A 261 -3.85 13.18 14.69
C ALA A 261 -3.76 12.31 15.96
N GLY A 262 -4.41 11.15 15.99
CA GLY A 262 -4.33 10.20 17.10
C GLY A 262 -3.07 9.34 17.15
N ILE A 263 -2.21 9.38 16.12
CA ILE A 263 -1.02 8.54 16.07
C ILE A 263 0.11 9.18 16.89
N ALA A 264 0.65 8.44 17.86
CA ALA A 264 1.75 8.90 18.68
C ALA A 264 2.99 9.24 17.84
N GLY A 265 3.65 10.36 18.14
CA GLY A 265 4.83 10.84 17.42
C GLY A 265 4.52 11.65 16.15
N ALA A 266 3.26 12.01 15.92
CA ALA A 266 2.86 12.85 14.79
C ALA A 266 3.41 14.29 14.86
N ALA A 267 3.84 14.74 16.03
CA ALA A 267 4.20 16.14 16.32
C ALA A 267 5.70 16.40 16.55
N THR A 268 6.57 15.38 16.42
CA THR A 268 8.02 15.54 16.67
C THR A 268 8.85 15.48 15.40
#